data_2eb20469e7f6577343426896de4ac9c9
#
_entry.id   2eb20469e7f6577343426896de4ac9c9
#
_cell.length_a   1.000
_cell.length_b   1.000
_cell.length_c   1.000
_cell.angle_alpha   90.00
_cell.angle_beta   90.00
_cell.angle_gamma   90.00
#
_symmetry.space_group_name_H-M   'P 1'
#
loop_
_entity.id
_entity.type
_entity.pdbx_description
1 polymer ?
#
loop_
_entity_poly.entity_id
_entity_poly.type
_entity_poly.pdbx_seq_one_letter_code
_entity_poly.pdbx_strand_id
1 'polypeptide(L)'
;QEFIITARDLKQQKVFRESTIRSLFDEILRGLRIVHQHKMLHLDIKPANIFITDDNRSVLIDFGAAREVLSKEGNFIRPMYTPGFAAPEMYRRDAAMGPWTDIYAIGACIYACMQGYPPNEAPQRLEKDRIAIALSRLRGIYSDNLIEVVEWCMALDPLSRPQSVFALQKELSRESERRYTKLTMGEKVRLQFDTMVADTKKSVKGMPGLGTRQR
;
A
#
# COMPACT_ATOMS: atom_id res chain seq x y z
N GLN A 1 3.56 -14.94 -11.37
CA GLN A 1 2.57 -14.38 -10.42
C GLN A 1 3.23 -14.32 -9.05
N GLU A 2 3.52 -13.12 -8.54
CA GLU A 2 4.26 -12.95 -7.29
C GLU A 2 3.48 -12.03 -6.34
N PHE A 3 3.45 -12.39 -5.05
CA PHE A 3 3.02 -11.48 -3.99
C PHE A 3 4.05 -10.37 -3.77
N ILE A 4 3.62 -9.17 -3.39
CA ILE A 4 4.53 -8.01 -3.17
C ILE A 4 5.67 -8.38 -2.22
N ILE A 5 5.31 -9.06 -1.11
CA ILE A 5 6.27 -9.58 -0.14
C ILE A 5 5.85 -11.01 0.15
N THR A 6 6.59 -11.96 -0.36
CA THR A 6 6.39 -13.36 0.00
C THR A 6 6.93 -13.62 1.41
N ALA A 7 6.50 -14.72 2.03
CA ALA A 7 7.12 -15.20 3.26
C ALA A 7 8.64 -15.41 3.10
N ARG A 8 9.11 -15.68 1.88
CA ARG A 8 10.53 -15.82 1.52
C ARG A 8 11.23 -14.45 1.56
N ASP A 9 10.62 -13.39 1.00
CA ASP A 9 11.20 -12.04 0.99
C ASP A 9 11.33 -11.49 2.42
N LEU A 10 10.33 -11.72 3.28
CA LEU A 10 10.40 -11.37 4.69
C LEU A 10 11.51 -12.13 5.44
N LYS A 11 11.73 -13.42 5.12
CA LYS A 11 12.85 -14.19 5.68
C LYS A 11 14.20 -13.68 5.19
N GLN A 12 14.28 -13.15 3.97
CA GLN A 12 15.49 -12.58 3.37
C GLN A 12 15.67 -11.11 3.70
N GLN A 13 14.77 -10.49 4.47
CA GLN A 13 14.76 -9.05 4.79
C GLN A 13 14.91 -8.17 3.54
N LYS A 14 14.20 -8.53 2.46
CA LYS A 14 14.24 -7.79 1.21
C LYS A 14 13.57 -6.42 1.38
N VAL A 15 14.28 -5.38 1.00
CA VAL A 15 13.78 -4.01 0.99
C VAL A 15 13.51 -3.54 -0.43
N PHE A 16 12.53 -2.64 -0.60
CA PHE A 16 12.10 -2.15 -1.89
C PHE A 16 12.55 -0.69 -2.11
N ARG A 17 12.84 -0.34 -3.36
CA ARG A 17 13.11 1.06 -3.72
C ARG A 17 11.86 1.91 -3.54
N GLU A 18 12.02 3.16 -3.14
CA GLU A 18 10.90 4.09 -2.95
C GLU A 18 9.99 4.22 -4.17
N SER A 19 10.56 4.29 -5.37
CA SER A 19 9.77 4.35 -6.61
C SER A 19 8.86 3.14 -6.79
N THR A 20 9.35 1.95 -6.46
CA THR A 20 8.56 0.71 -6.49
C THR A 20 7.44 0.76 -5.46
N ILE A 21 7.75 1.16 -4.22
CA ILE A 21 6.75 1.29 -3.14
C ILE A 21 5.64 2.25 -3.59
N ARG A 22 5.98 3.44 -4.08
CA ARG A 22 4.99 4.44 -4.52
C ARG A 22 4.10 3.94 -5.65
N SER A 23 4.70 3.30 -6.66
CA SER A 23 3.93 2.74 -7.79
C SER A 23 2.95 1.67 -7.35
N LEU A 24 3.41 0.70 -6.55
CA LEU A 24 2.59 -0.40 -6.06
C LEU A 24 1.42 0.11 -5.20
N PHE A 25 1.70 0.98 -4.25
CA PHE A 25 0.67 1.46 -3.34
C PHE A 25 -0.27 2.49 -3.95
N ASP A 26 0.12 3.23 -5.00
CA ASP A 26 -0.83 4.07 -5.74
C ASP A 26 -1.96 3.23 -6.36
N GLU A 27 -1.63 2.09 -6.98
CA GLU A 27 -2.64 1.19 -7.56
C GLU A 27 -3.52 0.53 -6.49
N ILE A 28 -2.91 0.04 -5.39
CA ILE A 28 -3.66 -0.52 -4.25
C ILE A 28 -4.64 0.50 -3.68
N LEU A 29 -4.20 1.74 -3.50
CA LEU A 29 -5.05 2.81 -2.98
C LEU A 29 -6.20 3.17 -3.92
N ARG A 30 -5.99 3.09 -5.25
CA ARG A 30 -7.09 3.25 -6.22
C ARG A 30 -8.17 2.19 -6.03
N GLY A 31 -7.78 0.93 -5.88
CA GLY A 31 -8.72 -0.16 -5.60
C GLY A 31 -9.41 0.01 -4.24
N LEU A 32 -8.66 0.28 -3.19
CA LEU A 32 -9.19 0.47 -1.83
C LEU A 32 -10.15 1.67 -1.75
N ARG A 33 -9.91 2.73 -2.52
CA ARG A 33 -10.82 3.87 -2.61
C ARG A 33 -12.20 3.47 -3.13
N ILE A 34 -12.26 2.55 -4.11
CA ILE A 34 -13.52 2.05 -4.64
C ILE A 34 -14.26 1.24 -3.55
N VAL A 35 -13.55 0.39 -2.81
CA VAL A 35 -14.10 -0.37 -1.69
C VAL A 35 -14.73 0.57 -0.65
N HIS A 36 -14.02 1.62 -0.24
CA HIS A 36 -14.50 2.60 0.74
C HIS A 36 -15.69 3.44 0.21
N GLN A 37 -15.73 3.73 -1.10
CA GLN A 37 -16.88 4.40 -1.72
C GLN A 37 -18.17 3.56 -1.61
N HIS A 38 -18.04 2.23 -1.64
CA HIS A 38 -19.15 1.29 -1.40
C HIS A 38 -19.44 1.03 0.08
N LYS A 39 -18.90 1.88 0.98
CA LYS A 39 -19.08 1.75 2.44
C LYS A 39 -18.58 0.44 3.02
N MET A 40 -17.60 -0.17 2.39
CA MET A 40 -16.95 -1.39 2.85
C MET A 40 -15.54 -1.12 3.33
N LEU A 41 -15.07 -1.91 4.29
CA LEU A 41 -13.69 -1.95 4.76
C LEU A 41 -13.10 -3.32 4.41
N HIS A 42 -11.80 -3.37 4.13
CA HIS A 42 -11.11 -4.64 3.82
C HIS A 42 -10.75 -5.44 5.08
N LEU A 43 -10.19 -4.80 6.10
CA LEU A 43 -9.86 -5.28 7.44
C LEU A 43 -8.80 -6.41 7.53
N ASP A 44 -8.22 -6.87 6.43
CA ASP A 44 -7.12 -7.84 6.41
C ASP A 44 -6.06 -7.47 5.37
N ILE A 45 -5.71 -6.17 5.28
CA ILE A 45 -4.65 -5.73 4.38
C ILE A 45 -3.31 -6.15 4.96
N LYS A 46 -2.57 -6.95 4.18
CA LYS A 46 -1.24 -7.46 4.50
C LYS A 46 -0.51 -7.81 3.22
N PRO A 47 0.83 -7.96 3.23
CA PRO A 47 1.58 -8.29 2.03
C PRO A 47 1.11 -9.56 1.31
N ALA A 48 0.65 -10.57 2.06
CA ALA A 48 0.12 -11.81 1.47
C ALA A 48 -1.21 -11.62 0.71
N ASN A 49 -1.93 -10.52 0.93
CA ASN A 49 -3.17 -10.18 0.23
C ASN A 49 -2.95 -9.11 -0.86
N ILE A 50 -1.69 -8.77 -1.15
CA ILE A 50 -1.33 -7.86 -2.23
C ILE A 50 -0.63 -8.68 -3.31
N PHE A 51 -1.25 -8.75 -4.47
CA PHE A 51 -0.84 -9.56 -5.60
C PHE A 51 -0.27 -8.68 -6.73
N ILE A 52 0.81 -9.12 -7.36
CA ILE A 52 1.37 -8.47 -8.55
C ILE A 52 1.02 -9.33 -9.76
N THR A 53 0.33 -8.73 -10.71
CA THR A 53 -0.04 -9.37 -11.98
C THR A 53 1.15 -9.44 -12.94
N ASP A 54 1.06 -10.26 -13.99
CA ASP A 54 2.13 -10.43 -14.99
C ASP A 54 2.46 -9.12 -15.76
N ASP A 55 1.53 -8.18 -15.80
CA ASP A 55 1.71 -6.83 -16.35
C ASP A 55 2.17 -5.79 -15.31
N ASN A 56 2.70 -6.26 -14.17
CA ASN A 56 3.23 -5.46 -13.05
C ASN A 56 2.22 -4.52 -12.39
N ARG A 57 0.93 -4.84 -12.43
CA ARG A 57 -0.08 -4.12 -11.65
C ARG A 57 -0.26 -4.76 -10.29
N SER A 58 -0.50 -3.95 -9.27
CA SER A 58 -0.79 -4.43 -7.93
C SER A 58 -2.29 -4.46 -7.66
N VAL A 59 -2.75 -5.58 -7.12
CA VAL A 59 -4.16 -5.83 -6.83
C VAL A 59 -4.31 -6.30 -5.38
N LEU A 60 -5.27 -5.73 -4.68
CA LEU A 60 -5.69 -6.20 -3.37
C LEU A 60 -6.65 -7.37 -3.53
N ILE A 61 -6.37 -8.48 -2.87
CA ILE A 61 -7.17 -9.71 -2.93
C ILE A 61 -7.62 -10.12 -1.54
N ASP A 62 -8.50 -11.12 -1.48
CA ASP A 62 -9.02 -11.71 -0.24
C ASP A 62 -9.86 -10.74 0.61
N PHE A 63 -11.08 -10.51 0.13
CA PHE A 63 -12.10 -9.74 0.84
C PHE A 63 -12.91 -10.57 1.86
N GLY A 64 -12.37 -11.71 2.31
CA GLY A 64 -13.06 -12.62 3.25
C GLY A 64 -13.35 -11.99 4.62
N ALA A 65 -12.56 -10.98 5.02
CA ALA A 65 -12.79 -10.21 6.24
C ALA A 65 -13.57 -8.90 6.00
N ALA A 66 -13.86 -8.56 4.74
CA ALA A 66 -14.48 -7.27 4.40
C ALA A 66 -15.88 -7.12 5.05
N ARG A 67 -16.16 -5.91 5.53
CA ARG A 67 -17.41 -5.58 6.23
C ARG A 67 -17.96 -4.23 5.82
N GLU A 68 -19.29 -4.14 5.89
CA GLU A 68 -19.98 -2.88 5.73
C GLU A 68 -19.84 -2.00 6.98
N VAL A 69 -19.47 -0.75 6.80
CA VAL A 69 -19.20 0.22 7.88
C VAL A 69 -20.43 0.44 8.80
N LEU A 70 -21.63 0.18 8.29
CA LEU A 70 -22.90 0.48 8.95
C LEU A 70 -23.66 -0.76 9.43
N SER A 71 -23.12 -1.97 9.32
CA SER A 71 -23.83 -3.17 9.77
C SER A 71 -24.01 -3.13 11.30
N LYS A 72 -25.22 -2.79 11.75
CA LYS A 72 -25.63 -2.80 13.15
C LYS A 72 -25.91 -4.20 13.71
N GLU A 73 -25.76 -5.24 12.91
CA GLU A 73 -26.05 -6.60 13.33
C GLU A 73 -24.92 -7.16 14.19
N GLY A 74 -25.24 -7.31 15.46
CA GLY A 74 -24.38 -7.65 16.58
C GLY A 74 -23.75 -9.04 16.62
N ASN A 75 -23.46 -9.66 15.51
CA ASN A 75 -22.64 -10.86 15.47
C ASN A 75 -21.17 -10.48 15.34
N PHE A 76 -20.55 -10.13 16.43
CA PHE A 76 -19.11 -9.98 16.57
C PHE A 76 -18.40 -11.33 16.36
N ILE A 77 -18.28 -11.75 15.11
CA ILE A 77 -17.20 -12.66 14.74
C ILE A 77 -15.95 -11.79 14.83
N ARG A 78 -15.05 -12.08 15.76
CA ARG A 78 -13.76 -11.38 15.85
C ARG A 78 -13.09 -11.49 14.50
N PRO A 79 -12.75 -10.37 13.85
CA PRO A 79 -11.94 -10.46 12.63
C PRO A 79 -10.65 -11.20 12.99
N MET A 80 -10.31 -12.21 12.22
CA MET A 80 -8.96 -12.78 12.26
C MET A 80 -8.03 -11.67 11.78
N TYR A 81 -7.23 -11.14 12.68
CA TYR A 81 -6.26 -10.09 12.35
C TYR A 81 -4.85 -10.67 12.24
N THR A 82 -4.06 -10.09 11.36
CA THR A 82 -2.67 -10.50 11.18
C THR A 82 -1.78 -9.61 12.05
N PRO A 83 -1.04 -10.20 13.02
CA PRO A 83 -0.12 -9.46 13.87
C PRO A 83 0.83 -8.54 13.08
N GLY A 84 1.05 -7.33 13.60
CA GLY A 84 1.86 -6.30 12.93
C GLY A 84 1.10 -5.45 11.91
N PHE A 85 0.05 -5.98 11.27
CA PHE A 85 -0.74 -5.25 10.26
C PHE A 85 -2.10 -4.76 10.78
N ALA A 86 -2.60 -5.37 11.85
CA ALA A 86 -3.86 -4.99 12.47
C ALA A 86 -3.73 -3.70 13.28
N ALA A 87 -4.67 -2.78 13.08
CA ALA A 87 -4.73 -1.51 13.79
C ALA A 87 -5.13 -1.69 15.27
N PRO A 88 -4.74 -0.77 16.20
CA PRO A 88 -5.04 -0.87 17.63
C PRO A 88 -6.52 -1.07 17.95
N GLU A 89 -7.41 -0.40 17.23
CA GLU A 89 -8.86 -0.52 17.42
C GLU A 89 -9.40 -1.93 17.12
N MET A 90 -8.73 -2.72 16.27
CA MET A 90 -9.14 -4.09 15.96
C MET A 90 -8.99 -5.06 17.14
N TYR A 91 -8.15 -4.71 18.12
CA TYR A 91 -7.97 -5.46 19.36
C TYR A 91 -9.03 -5.14 20.44
N ARG A 92 -9.88 -4.15 20.21
CA ARG A 92 -10.91 -3.67 21.13
C ARG A 92 -12.30 -4.01 20.61
N ARG A 93 -13.21 -4.46 21.51
CA ARG A 93 -14.57 -4.85 21.10
C ARG A 93 -15.45 -3.66 20.68
N ASP A 94 -15.29 -2.54 21.37
CA ASP A 94 -16.19 -1.37 21.26
C ASP A 94 -15.56 -0.22 20.48
N ALA A 95 -14.43 -0.48 19.79
CA ALA A 95 -13.79 0.56 19.00
C ALA A 95 -14.40 0.64 17.60
N ALA A 96 -14.70 1.87 17.18
CA ALA A 96 -15.18 2.12 15.82
C ALA A 96 -14.06 1.84 14.81
N MET A 97 -14.40 1.08 13.78
CA MET A 97 -13.55 0.85 12.61
C MET A 97 -14.01 1.75 11.46
N GLY A 98 -13.06 2.18 10.65
CA GLY A 98 -13.34 3.05 9.51
C GLY A 98 -12.21 3.01 8.48
N PRO A 99 -12.23 3.86 7.46
CA PRO A 99 -11.17 3.95 6.46
C PRO A 99 -9.77 4.04 7.05
N TRP A 100 -9.61 4.70 8.19
CA TRP A 100 -8.37 4.81 8.95
C TRP A 100 -7.80 3.47 9.44
N THR A 101 -8.66 2.44 9.61
CA THR A 101 -8.25 1.08 10.01
C THR A 101 -7.48 0.39 8.88
N ASP A 102 -8.02 0.43 7.67
CA ASP A 102 -7.32 -0.07 6.47
C ASP A 102 -6.07 0.75 6.16
N ILE A 103 -6.12 2.07 6.38
CA ILE A 103 -4.97 2.97 6.19
C ILE A 103 -3.81 2.63 7.12
N TYR A 104 -4.08 2.25 8.37
CA TYR A 104 -3.03 1.74 9.25
C TYR A 104 -2.34 0.51 8.65
N ALA A 105 -3.11 -0.45 8.15
CA ALA A 105 -2.58 -1.66 7.54
C ALA A 105 -1.76 -1.36 6.25
N ILE A 106 -2.18 -0.38 5.44
CA ILE A 106 -1.38 0.14 4.30
C ILE A 106 -0.04 0.70 4.81
N GLY A 107 -0.04 1.53 5.84
CA GLY A 107 1.19 2.06 6.46
C GLY A 107 2.11 0.94 6.94
N ALA A 108 1.56 -0.08 7.59
CA ALA A 108 2.31 -1.26 8.05
C ALA A 108 2.90 -2.07 6.88
N CYS A 109 2.18 -2.18 5.76
CA CYS A 109 2.70 -2.81 4.55
C CYS A 109 3.84 -2.01 3.92
N ILE A 110 3.72 -0.69 3.83
CA ILE A 110 4.81 0.19 3.35
C ILE A 110 6.02 0.07 4.28
N TYR A 111 5.82 0.12 5.59
CA TYR A 111 6.87 -0.09 6.59
C TYR A 111 7.61 -1.42 6.35
N ALA A 112 6.86 -2.52 6.15
CA ALA A 112 7.45 -3.82 5.88
C ALA A 112 8.26 -3.84 4.57
N CYS A 113 7.82 -3.11 3.53
CA CYS A 113 8.59 -2.92 2.29
C CYS A 113 9.90 -2.14 2.51
N MET A 114 9.92 -1.20 3.45
CA MET A 114 11.08 -0.37 3.75
C MET A 114 12.06 -1.08 4.68
N GLN A 115 11.59 -1.88 5.62
CA GLN A 115 12.40 -2.53 6.66
C GLN A 115 12.77 -3.98 6.33
N GLY A 116 12.00 -4.65 5.45
CA GLY A 116 12.15 -6.08 5.18
C GLY A 116 11.50 -6.99 6.23
N TYR A 117 10.81 -6.42 7.22
CA TYR A 117 10.08 -7.14 8.27
C TYR A 117 8.86 -6.33 8.75
N PRO A 118 7.82 -7.01 9.29
CA PRO A 118 6.62 -6.32 9.77
C PRO A 118 6.92 -5.48 11.02
N PRO A 119 6.12 -4.43 11.30
CA PRO A 119 6.21 -3.70 12.55
C PRO A 119 5.77 -4.57 13.73
N ASN A 120 6.10 -4.13 14.96
CA ASN A 120 5.55 -4.72 16.17
C ASN A 120 4.02 -4.63 16.19
N GLU A 121 3.38 -5.59 16.82
CA GLU A 121 1.93 -5.60 16.98
C GLU A 121 1.42 -4.37 17.74
N ALA A 122 0.21 -3.93 17.44
CA ALA A 122 -0.37 -2.74 18.05
C ALA A 122 -0.41 -2.77 19.59
N PRO A 123 -0.71 -3.89 20.29
CA PRO A 123 -0.60 -3.94 21.76
C PRO A 123 0.80 -3.63 22.28
N GLN A 124 1.83 -4.18 21.64
CA GLN A 124 3.24 -3.91 22.01
C GLN A 124 3.62 -2.45 21.76
N ARG A 125 3.09 -1.86 20.68
CA ARG A 125 3.31 -0.44 20.35
C ARG A 125 2.62 0.48 21.35
N LEU A 126 1.44 0.12 21.85
CA LEU A 126 0.75 0.89 22.91
C LEU A 126 1.56 0.93 24.21
N GLU A 127 2.32 -0.12 24.51
CA GLU A 127 3.22 -0.14 25.66
C GLU A 127 4.49 0.68 25.40
N LYS A 128 5.08 0.50 24.21
CA LYS A 128 6.33 1.18 23.82
C LYS A 128 6.41 1.31 22.31
N ASP A 129 6.01 2.46 21.80
CA ASP A 129 6.13 2.75 20.36
C ASP A 129 7.58 3.08 19.97
N ARG A 130 8.07 2.37 18.97
CA ARG A 130 9.42 2.55 18.40
C ARG A 130 9.41 2.86 16.90
N ILE A 131 8.23 3.05 16.31
CA ILE A 131 8.11 3.25 14.86
C ILE A 131 8.87 4.49 14.41
N ALA A 132 8.70 5.62 15.06
CA ALA A 132 9.42 6.86 14.71
C ALA A 132 10.96 6.66 14.78
N ILE A 133 11.46 5.94 15.79
CA ILE A 133 12.89 5.63 15.91
C ILE A 133 13.34 4.70 14.78
N ALA A 134 12.56 3.69 14.43
CA ALA A 134 12.89 2.77 13.34
C ALA A 134 12.91 3.49 12.00
N LEU A 135 11.92 4.35 11.73
CA LEU A 135 11.81 5.13 10.51
C LEU A 135 12.88 6.22 10.40
N SER A 136 13.27 6.86 11.52
CA SER A 136 14.32 7.88 11.48
C SER A 136 15.67 7.34 11.00
N ARG A 137 15.94 6.04 11.19
CA ARG A 137 17.15 5.37 10.69
C ARG A 137 17.16 5.16 9.18
N LEU A 138 16.02 5.31 8.54
CA LEU A 138 15.87 5.20 7.09
C LEU A 138 15.98 6.53 6.36
N ARG A 139 16.17 7.65 7.09
CA ARG A 139 16.44 8.96 6.48
C ARG A 139 17.70 8.90 5.61
N GLY A 140 17.63 9.48 4.42
CA GLY A 140 18.70 9.38 3.43
C GLY A 140 18.61 8.14 2.50
N ILE A 141 17.93 7.07 2.91
CA ILE A 141 17.58 5.94 2.03
C ILE A 141 16.25 6.21 1.34
N TYR A 142 15.26 6.67 2.11
CA TYR A 142 13.94 7.09 1.65
C TYR A 142 13.75 8.58 1.88
N SER A 143 12.85 9.20 1.11
CA SER A 143 12.49 10.60 1.29
C SER A 143 11.81 10.86 2.63
N ASP A 144 11.99 12.06 3.17
CA ASP A 144 11.29 12.46 4.39
C ASP A 144 9.77 12.38 4.23
N ASN A 145 9.24 12.71 3.05
CA ASN A 145 7.81 12.58 2.77
C ASN A 145 7.30 11.13 2.90
N LEU A 146 8.03 10.12 2.38
CA LEU A 146 7.58 8.73 2.52
C LEU A 146 7.62 8.28 3.98
N ILE A 147 8.64 8.70 4.73
CA ILE A 147 8.77 8.43 6.17
C ILE A 147 7.59 9.04 6.93
N GLU A 148 7.29 10.33 6.70
CA GLU A 148 6.17 11.04 7.32
C GLU A 148 4.81 10.41 6.97
N VAL A 149 4.62 9.96 5.73
CA VAL A 149 3.42 9.25 5.30
C VAL A 149 3.23 7.96 6.09
N VAL A 150 4.29 7.17 6.29
CA VAL A 150 4.21 5.93 7.07
C VAL A 150 3.93 6.23 8.54
N GLU A 151 4.60 7.21 9.13
CA GLU A 151 4.34 7.65 10.51
C GLU A 151 2.89 8.09 10.68
N TRP A 152 2.36 8.88 9.73
CA TRP A 152 0.97 9.35 9.74
C TRP A 152 -0.04 8.19 9.64
N CYS A 153 0.17 7.26 8.71
CA CYS A 153 -0.70 6.10 8.59
C CYS A 153 -0.70 5.23 9.84
N MET A 154 0.47 5.07 10.48
CA MET A 154 0.66 4.18 11.60
C MET A 154 0.50 4.85 12.98
N ALA A 155 -0.02 6.07 13.05
CA ALA A 155 -0.37 6.70 14.31
C ALA A 155 -1.29 5.77 15.14
N LEU A 156 -1.02 5.66 16.45
CA LEU A 156 -1.79 4.75 17.33
C LEU A 156 -3.22 5.25 17.52
N ASP A 157 -3.41 6.57 17.60
CA ASP A 157 -4.73 7.19 17.63
C ASP A 157 -5.34 7.20 16.22
N PRO A 158 -6.51 6.56 16.00
CA PRO A 158 -7.21 6.55 14.72
C PRO A 158 -7.51 7.95 14.14
N LEU A 159 -7.80 8.93 15.00
CA LEU A 159 -8.12 10.30 14.57
C LEU A 159 -6.89 11.06 14.07
N SER A 160 -5.71 10.64 14.47
CA SER A 160 -4.43 11.20 14.02
C SER A 160 -3.97 10.67 12.67
N ARG A 161 -4.68 9.69 12.08
CA ARG A 161 -4.36 9.11 10.76
C ARG A 161 -5.06 9.83 9.62
N PRO A 162 -4.67 9.59 8.35
CA PRO A 162 -5.49 9.97 7.20
C PRO A 162 -6.91 9.42 7.37
N GLN A 163 -7.91 10.29 7.23
CA GLN A 163 -9.32 9.90 7.40
C GLN A 163 -9.95 9.33 6.11
N SER A 164 -9.21 9.38 5.01
CA SER A 164 -9.64 8.82 3.73
C SER A 164 -8.44 8.36 2.88
N VAL A 165 -8.68 7.38 2.03
CA VAL A 165 -7.68 6.93 1.04
C VAL A 165 -7.27 8.07 0.12
N PHE A 166 -8.19 8.98 -0.22
CA PHE A 166 -7.88 10.15 -1.05
C PHE A 166 -6.83 11.07 -0.40
N ALA A 167 -6.95 11.33 0.90
CA ALA A 167 -5.97 12.13 1.63
C ALA A 167 -4.57 11.48 1.62
N LEU A 168 -4.52 10.17 1.81
CA LEU A 168 -3.30 9.39 1.74
C LEU A 168 -2.68 9.39 0.32
N GLN A 169 -3.49 9.16 -0.73
CA GLN A 169 -3.02 9.20 -2.11
C GLN A 169 -2.40 10.55 -2.47
N LYS A 170 -3.06 11.63 -2.11
CA LYS A 170 -2.57 13.00 -2.36
C LYS A 170 -1.17 13.20 -1.76
N GLU A 171 -0.96 12.76 -0.52
CA GLU A 171 0.33 12.95 0.14
C GLU A 171 1.40 11.99 -0.42
N LEU A 172 1.05 10.76 -0.73
CA LEU A 172 1.95 9.78 -1.34
C LEU A 172 2.42 10.22 -2.75
N SER A 173 1.56 10.90 -3.52
CA SER A 173 1.87 11.40 -4.86
C SER A 173 2.71 12.68 -4.86
N ARG A 174 2.75 13.42 -3.76
CA ARG A 174 3.34 14.77 -3.66
C ARG A 174 4.84 14.82 -4.01
N GLU A 175 5.60 13.79 -3.67
CA GLU A 175 7.03 13.72 -3.96
C GLU A 175 7.31 13.42 -5.45
N SER A 176 6.47 12.64 -6.10
CA SER A 176 6.58 12.39 -7.54
C SER A 176 6.32 13.66 -8.34
N GLU A 177 5.38 14.49 -7.93
CA GLU A 177 5.12 15.79 -8.53
C GLU A 177 6.29 16.77 -8.33
N ARG A 178 6.88 16.82 -7.12
CA ARG A 178 8.06 17.66 -6.84
C ARG A 178 9.26 17.25 -7.67
N ARG A 179 9.52 15.94 -7.85
CA ARG A 179 10.59 15.44 -8.73
C ARG A 179 10.33 15.85 -10.19
N TYR A 180 9.09 15.64 -10.68
CA TYR A 180 8.74 16.02 -12.04
C TYR A 180 8.89 17.53 -12.27
N THR A 181 8.52 18.35 -11.31
CA THR A 181 8.65 19.83 -11.41
C THR A 181 10.12 20.28 -11.42
N LYS A 182 11.02 19.55 -10.76
CA LYS A 182 12.46 19.85 -10.73
C LYS A 182 13.23 19.38 -11.97
N LEU A 183 12.61 18.53 -12.80
CA LEU A 183 13.24 18.09 -14.06
C LEU A 183 13.36 19.23 -15.06
N THR A 184 14.49 19.28 -15.76
CA THR A 184 14.67 20.17 -16.91
C THR A 184 13.67 19.80 -18.03
N MET A 185 13.44 20.73 -18.95
CA MET A 185 12.54 20.50 -20.08
C MET A 185 12.96 19.26 -20.90
N GLY A 186 14.26 19.07 -21.11
CA GLY A 186 14.80 17.89 -21.80
C GLY A 186 14.56 16.57 -21.08
N GLU A 187 14.70 16.56 -19.77
CA GLU A 187 14.43 15.37 -18.94
C GLU A 187 12.92 15.03 -18.92
N LYS A 188 12.05 16.04 -18.88
CA LYS A 188 10.59 15.86 -18.97
C LYS A 188 10.18 15.22 -20.29
N VAL A 189 10.72 15.73 -21.40
CA VAL A 189 10.47 15.18 -22.75
C VAL A 189 10.98 13.75 -22.85
N ARG A 190 12.17 13.45 -22.33
CA ARG A 190 12.73 12.10 -22.31
C ARG A 190 11.89 11.13 -21.52
N LEU A 191 11.43 11.54 -20.33
CA LEU A 191 10.57 10.72 -19.48
C LEU A 191 9.21 10.41 -20.17
N GLN A 192 8.60 11.41 -20.82
CA GLN A 192 7.38 11.21 -21.61
C GLN A 192 7.61 10.26 -22.78
N PHE A 193 8.74 10.39 -23.49
CA PHE A 193 9.07 9.52 -24.59
C PHE A 193 9.30 8.08 -24.15
N ASP A 194 10.03 7.86 -23.05
CA ASP A 194 10.29 6.55 -22.48
C ASP A 194 8.99 5.87 -22.02
N THR A 195 8.06 6.63 -21.43
CA THR A 195 6.73 6.13 -21.04
C THR A 195 5.92 5.73 -22.26
N MET A 196 5.90 6.56 -23.31
CA MET A 196 5.18 6.30 -24.56
C MET A 196 5.74 5.08 -25.32
N VAL A 197 7.06 4.89 -25.30
CA VAL A 197 7.72 3.71 -25.91
C VAL A 197 7.41 2.44 -25.10
N ALA A 198 7.36 2.53 -23.78
CA ALA A 198 7.00 1.41 -22.92
C ALA A 198 5.55 0.96 -23.16
N ASP A 199 4.61 1.92 -23.27
CA ASP A 199 3.20 1.64 -23.56
C ASP A 199 3.00 1.06 -24.96
N THR A 200 3.75 1.56 -25.96
CA THR A 200 3.71 1.03 -27.32
C THR A 200 4.24 -0.42 -27.39
N LYS A 201 5.31 -0.73 -26.65
CA LYS A 201 5.84 -2.10 -26.55
C LYS A 201 4.86 -3.05 -25.85
N LYS A 202 4.10 -2.58 -24.85
CA LYS A 202 3.01 -3.36 -24.22
C LYS A 202 1.88 -3.64 -25.21
N SER A 203 1.48 -2.64 -26.00
CA SER A 203 0.41 -2.76 -27.00
C SER A 203 0.75 -3.75 -28.13
N VAL A 204 1.99 -3.76 -28.58
CA VAL A 204 2.46 -4.67 -29.66
C VAL A 204 2.60 -6.12 -29.17
N LYS A 205 2.95 -6.35 -27.88
CA LYS A 205 2.99 -7.70 -27.28
C LYS A 205 1.61 -8.32 -27.09
N GLY A 206 0.55 -7.53 -27.06
CA GLY A 206 -0.84 -7.96 -26.88
C GLY A 206 -1.62 -8.25 -28.17
N MET A 207 -1.01 -8.08 -29.36
CA MET A 207 -1.67 -8.44 -30.62
C MET A 207 -1.52 -9.93 -30.91
N PRO A 208 -2.62 -10.70 -31.08
CA PRO A 208 -2.54 -12.07 -31.51
C PRO A 208 -1.91 -12.12 -32.90
N GLY A 209 -0.87 -12.94 -33.05
CA GLY A 209 -0.14 -13.09 -34.29
C GLY A 209 -1.07 -13.43 -35.46
N LEU A 210 -1.01 -12.63 -36.50
CA LEU A 210 -1.56 -12.95 -37.81
C LEU A 210 -0.86 -14.23 -38.31
N GLY A 211 -1.57 -15.34 -38.23
CA GLY A 211 -1.10 -16.63 -38.71
C GLY A 211 -0.72 -16.53 -40.18
N THR A 212 0.54 -16.78 -40.51
CA THR A 212 1.01 -17.04 -41.85
C THR A 212 0.27 -18.28 -42.39
N ARG A 213 -0.70 -18.06 -43.27
CA ARG A 213 -1.18 -19.11 -44.17
C ARG A 213 -0.04 -19.51 -45.08
N GLN A 214 0.52 -20.69 -44.89
CA GLN A 214 1.29 -21.37 -45.92
C GLN A 214 0.33 -21.99 -46.95
N ARG A 215 0.60 -21.70 -48.18
CA ARG A 215 0.10 -22.46 -49.33
C ARG A 215 0.93 -23.72 -49.53
#